data_0b193a30c6768c3925018b3c517619a6
#
_entry.id   0b193a30c6768c3925018b3c517619a6
#
_cell.length_a   1.000
_cell.length_b   1.000
_cell.length_c   1.000
_cell.angle_alpha   90.00
_cell.angle_beta   90.00
_cell.angle_gamma   90.00
#
_symmetry.space_group_name_H-M   'P 1'
#
loop_
_entity.id
_entity.type
_entity.pdbx_description
1 polymer ?
#
loop_
_entity_poly.entity_id
_entity_poly.type
_entity_poly.pdbx_seq_one_letter_code
_entity_poly.pdbx_strand_id
1 'polypeptide(L)'
;MKLFDNLMGAPLVFIFLMVLVGNAAGQPAGPASWALKTERTVNGPEADLVVRTGDINNLGFGWPDRFDPFSGKSTPGHGYPWDPRPGAPDGTDRILVGSVDTAKDASAHSHDGYTDYAIDHRASSMPVPITLDMGALPAKINVVLLQMFLDDFQSPVWGSHFQITLNGTRIPSFEAAINSLQQTGPIGKLVTFKLLPEYWPLLRSGKVKVLIDDPTTHIPDGFAIDVVRILVNPHPFKYAVSLNCSVVDAATHKAIAGATVDAATGTSTTDASGKSTLRNLPAGLVAASAIAPGYDEQVIPVDMEAGAAGHAEFQLKRHSEGVADLDRAIGQTGSAAIYGVHFDAGSATLRPDSTAALQNVLATINKRPDSHWVISGHTDNQGAADMNQKLSQSRAASVIAWLVSHGVAANRLKPQGFGATHPVADNSTEAGRALNRRVEMQLVQ
;
A
#
# COMPACT_ATOMS: atom_id res chain seq x y z
N MET A 1 -64.89 -21.04 -70.10
CA MET A 1 -64.71 -22.47 -70.43
C MET A 1 -63.91 -23.08 -69.31
N LYS A 2 -64.55 -23.90 -68.48
CA LYS A 2 -64.05 -25.06 -67.72
C LYS A 2 -62.81 -24.81 -66.77
N LEU A 3 -62.70 -25.27 -65.67
CA LEU A 3 -63.40 -26.18 -64.69
C LEU A 3 -62.45 -26.41 -63.48
N PHE A 4 -63.04 -26.57 -62.31
CA PHE A 4 -62.65 -27.46 -61.20
C PHE A 4 -61.34 -27.15 -60.42
N ASP A 5 -61.14 -27.37 -59.17
CA ASP A 5 -62.06 -27.90 -58.09
C ASP A 5 -61.48 -27.56 -56.74
N ASN A 6 -62.32 -27.51 -55.79
CA ASN A 6 -62.15 -27.63 -54.34
C ASN A 6 -60.92 -28.40 -53.82
N LEU A 7 -60.30 -27.87 -52.80
CA LEU A 7 -59.93 -28.68 -51.66
C LEU A 7 -59.85 -27.80 -50.39
N MET A 8 -60.73 -28.11 -49.46
CA MET A 8 -60.77 -27.57 -48.14
C MET A 8 -59.45 -27.92 -47.39
N GLY A 9 -58.80 -26.95 -46.79
CA GLY A 9 -57.70 -27.13 -45.86
C GLY A 9 -57.96 -26.25 -44.68
N ALA A 10 -58.00 -26.85 -43.51
CA ALA A 10 -58.28 -26.29 -42.19
C ALA A 10 -57.41 -25.05 -41.86
N PRO A 11 -57.93 -24.11 -41.06
CA PRO A 11 -57.13 -22.99 -40.63
C PRO A 11 -56.04 -23.47 -39.64
N LEU A 12 -54.78 -23.32 -40.05
CA LEU A 12 -53.64 -23.36 -39.15
C LEU A 12 -53.74 -22.17 -38.18
N VAL A 13 -54.12 -22.45 -36.95
CA VAL A 13 -54.03 -21.51 -35.88
C VAL A 13 -52.51 -21.39 -35.55
N PHE A 14 -51.86 -20.34 -36.07
CA PHE A 14 -50.59 -19.89 -35.61
C PHE A 14 -50.80 -19.33 -34.19
N ILE A 15 -50.54 -20.14 -33.18
CA ILE A 15 -50.31 -19.65 -31.83
C ILE A 15 -48.99 -18.87 -31.88
N PHE A 16 -49.09 -17.56 -32.00
CA PHE A 16 -47.99 -16.66 -31.68
C PHE A 16 -47.74 -16.80 -30.17
N LEU A 17 -46.78 -17.65 -29.82
CA LEU A 17 -46.19 -17.60 -28.51
C LEU A 17 -45.46 -16.27 -28.43
N MET A 18 -46.12 -15.22 -27.94
CA MET A 18 -45.44 -14.03 -27.46
C MET A 18 -44.55 -14.49 -26.30
N VAL A 19 -43.31 -14.79 -26.61
CA VAL A 19 -42.25 -14.74 -25.59
C VAL A 19 -42.20 -13.27 -25.20
N LEU A 20 -42.82 -12.95 -24.10
CA LEU A 20 -42.49 -11.75 -23.33
C LEU A 20 -41.03 -11.89 -22.98
N VAL A 21 -40.15 -11.37 -23.84
CA VAL A 21 -38.83 -10.93 -23.44
C VAL A 21 -39.12 -9.76 -22.51
N GLY A 22 -39.32 -10.09 -21.23
CA GLY A 22 -39.20 -9.10 -20.19
C GLY A 22 -37.83 -8.48 -20.40
N ASN A 23 -37.80 -7.20 -20.78
CA ASN A 23 -36.67 -6.36 -20.44
C ASN A 23 -36.52 -6.47 -18.92
N ALA A 24 -35.69 -7.39 -18.47
CA ALA A 24 -35.06 -7.25 -17.22
C ALA A 24 -34.21 -5.97 -17.41
N ALA A 25 -34.79 -4.82 -17.05
CA ALA A 25 -33.99 -3.69 -16.63
C ALA A 25 -33.01 -4.28 -15.64
N GLY A 26 -31.73 -4.33 -16.01
CA GLY A 26 -30.71 -4.91 -15.16
C GLY A 26 -30.87 -4.25 -13.81
N GLN A 27 -31.17 -5.04 -12.80
CA GLN A 27 -31.00 -4.55 -11.44
C GLN A 27 -29.56 -4.02 -11.38
N PRO A 28 -29.32 -2.83 -10.88
CA PRO A 28 -27.98 -2.36 -10.64
C PRO A 28 -27.26 -3.46 -9.90
N ALA A 29 -26.12 -3.91 -10.44
CA ALA A 29 -25.35 -4.98 -9.84
C ALA A 29 -25.03 -4.54 -8.41
N GLY A 30 -25.73 -5.11 -7.44
CA GLY A 30 -25.54 -4.75 -6.05
C GLY A 30 -24.09 -5.02 -5.66
N PRO A 31 -23.52 -4.26 -4.72
CA PRO A 31 -22.15 -4.40 -4.28
C PRO A 31 -21.76 -5.80 -3.80
N ALA A 32 -22.72 -6.71 -3.65
CA ALA A 32 -22.51 -8.08 -3.21
C ALA A 32 -22.17 -9.07 -4.35
N SER A 33 -22.39 -8.72 -5.62
CA SER A 33 -22.22 -9.67 -6.73
C SER A 33 -20.76 -9.90 -7.14
N TRP A 34 -19.91 -8.92 -6.93
CA TRP A 34 -18.49 -8.97 -7.25
C TRP A 34 -17.69 -10.02 -6.45
N ALA A 35 -18.04 -10.26 -5.20
CA ALA A 35 -17.28 -11.13 -4.30
C ALA A 35 -17.46 -12.64 -4.56
N LEU A 36 -18.26 -13.05 -5.52
CA LEU A 36 -18.76 -14.42 -5.59
C LEU A 36 -17.88 -15.38 -6.40
N LYS A 37 -16.94 -14.88 -7.21
CA LYS A 37 -16.17 -15.73 -8.11
C LYS A 37 -14.68 -15.48 -7.97
N THR A 38 -14.00 -16.38 -7.24
CA THR A 38 -12.55 -16.43 -7.20
C THR A 38 -12.04 -17.54 -8.12
N GLU A 39 -11.12 -17.20 -9.00
CA GLU A 39 -10.39 -18.16 -9.83
C GLU A 39 -8.98 -18.38 -9.29
N ARG A 40 -8.52 -19.62 -9.37
CA ARG A 40 -7.20 -20.02 -8.88
C ARG A 40 -6.43 -20.79 -9.96
N THR A 41 -5.18 -20.39 -10.17
CA THR A 41 -4.23 -21.11 -11.02
C THR A 41 -3.02 -21.47 -10.18
N VAL A 42 -2.73 -22.76 -10.06
CA VAL A 42 -1.58 -23.28 -9.31
C VAL A 42 -0.52 -23.74 -10.30
N ASN A 43 0.74 -23.39 -10.04
CA ASN A 43 1.90 -23.68 -10.92
C ASN A 43 1.65 -23.25 -12.37
N GLY A 44 1.06 -22.06 -12.53
CA GLY A 44 0.80 -21.46 -13.83
C GLY A 44 2.02 -20.77 -14.43
N PRO A 45 1.90 -20.22 -15.64
CA PRO A 45 3.00 -19.50 -16.29
C PRO A 45 3.37 -18.19 -15.61
N GLU A 46 2.45 -17.58 -14.82
CA GLU A 46 2.65 -16.27 -14.21
C GLU A 46 3.19 -16.32 -12.78
N ALA A 47 2.87 -17.37 -12.02
CA ALA A 47 3.31 -17.54 -10.63
C ALA A 47 3.05 -18.98 -10.14
N ASP A 48 3.62 -19.34 -8.98
CA ASP A 48 3.30 -20.59 -8.31
C ASP A 48 1.82 -20.67 -7.90
N LEU A 49 1.24 -19.50 -7.56
CA LEU A 49 -0.20 -19.36 -7.31
C LEU A 49 -0.67 -18.00 -7.79
N VAL A 50 -1.72 -17.99 -8.60
CA VAL A 50 -2.51 -16.79 -8.93
C VAL A 50 -3.92 -17.00 -8.39
N VAL A 51 -4.39 -16.04 -7.60
CA VAL A 51 -5.77 -15.98 -7.11
C VAL A 51 -6.37 -14.67 -7.59
N ARG A 52 -7.45 -14.71 -8.35
CA ARG A 52 -8.06 -13.51 -8.92
C ARG A 52 -9.58 -13.49 -8.76
N THR A 53 -10.12 -12.29 -8.76
CA THR A 53 -11.54 -12.01 -8.96
C THR A 53 -11.68 -10.85 -9.97
N GLY A 54 -12.76 -10.84 -10.73
CA GLY A 54 -12.90 -10.01 -11.91
C GLY A 54 -12.25 -10.63 -13.15
N ASP A 55 -12.56 -10.11 -14.32
CA ASP A 55 -11.95 -10.53 -15.58
C ASP A 55 -11.16 -9.37 -16.21
N ILE A 56 -10.34 -9.67 -17.20
CA ILE A 56 -9.44 -8.67 -17.79
C ILE A 56 -10.04 -8.25 -19.12
N ASN A 57 -11.07 -7.38 -19.07
CA ASN A 57 -11.83 -6.97 -20.24
C ASN A 57 -12.11 -5.46 -20.32
N ASN A 58 -11.48 -4.64 -19.46
CA ASN A 58 -11.71 -3.21 -19.37
C ASN A 58 -13.17 -2.90 -18.98
N LEU A 59 -13.63 -3.46 -17.89
CA LEU A 59 -14.99 -3.28 -17.38
C LEU A 59 -16.08 -3.61 -18.43
N GLY A 60 -15.80 -4.54 -19.35
CA GLY A 60 -16.68 -4.89 -20.46
C GLY A 60 -16.60 -3.97 -21.68
N PHE A 61 -15.82 -2.89 -21.67
CA PHE A 61 -15.61 -2.03 -22.85
C PHE A 61 -14.70 -2.67 -23.89
N GLY A 62 -13.90 -3.67 -23.49
CA GLY A 62 -12.89 -4.30 -24.32
C GLY A 62 -11.65 -3.43 -24.49
N TRP A 63 -10.66 -3.97 -25.14
CA TRP A 63 -9.37 -3.31 -25.35
C TRP A 63 -9.29 -2.72 -26.76
N PRO A 64 -8.65 -1.56 -26.93
CA PRO A 64 -8.26 -1.08 -28.25
C PRO A 64 -7.35 -2.10 -28.96
N ASP A 65 -7.34 -2.08 -30.29
CA ASP A 65 -6.47 -2.94 -31.09
C ASP A 65 -5.01 -2.88 -30.59
N ARG A 66 -4.42 -4.06 -30.35
CA ARG A 66 -3.05 -4.23 -29.87
C ARG A 66 -2.74 -3.65 -28.49
N PHE A 67 -3.75 -3.27 -27.72
CA PHE A 67 -3.55 -2.89 -26.33
C PHE A 67 -3.37 -4.15 -25.48
N ASP A 68 -2.36 -4.11 -24.60
CA ASP A 68 -2.16 -5.15 -23.59
C ASP A 68 -2.14 -4.48 -22.21
N PRO A 69 -3.09 -4.77 -21.32
CA PRO A 69 -3.19 -4.15 -20.00
C PRO A 69 -1.94 -4.36 -19.13
N PHE A 70 -1.17 -5.41 -19.41
CA PHE A 70 0.07 -5.70 -18.69
C PHE A 70 1.28 -4.92 -19.22
N SER A 71 1.14 -4.17 -20.32
CA SER A 71 2.21 -3.33 -20.88
C SER A 71 2.55 -2.11 -20.00
N GLY A 72 1.76 -1.82 -18.99
CA GLY A 72 1.89 -0.66 -18.13
C GLY A 72 1.28 0.63 -18.70
N LYS A 73 0.73 0.59 -19.92
CA LYS A 73 0.04 1.73 -20.51
C LYS A 73 -1.32 1.93 -19.86
N SER A 74 -1.73 3.18 -19.76
CA SER A 74 -3.13 3.51 -19.44
C SER A 74 -4.03 3.23 -20.63
N THR A 75 -5.30 2.88 -20.37
CA THR A 75 -6.30 2.79 -21.44
C THR A 75 -6.61 4.18 -21.99
N PRO A 76 -7.05 4.30 -23.22
CA PRO A 76 -7.80 5.47 -23.65
C PRO A 76 -9.04 5.64 -22.78
N GLY A 77 -9.44 6.89 -22.53
CA GLY A 77 -10.68 7.18 -21.83
C GLY A 77 -11.90 6.57 -22.52
N HIS A 78 -12.84 6.08 -21.76
CA HIS A 78 -14.13 5.61 -22.26
C HIS A 78 -15.27 6.48 -21.69
N GLY A 79 -16.49 6.30 -22.19
CA GLY A 79 -17.60 7.14 -21.79
C GLY A 79 -18.30 6.71 -20.51
N TYR A 80 -18.97 7.63 -19.87
CA TYR A 80 -19.96 7.39 -18.84
C TYR A 80 -21.37 7.29 -19.48
N PRO A 81 -22.31 6.59 -18.86
CA PRO A 81 -22.18 5.70 -17.72
C PRO A 81 -21.47 4.39 -18.11
N TRP A 82 -20.96 3.68 -17.13
CA TRP A 82 -20.39 2.36 -17.36
C TRP A 82 -21.48 1.31 -17.52
N ASP A 83 -22.14 1.34 -18.62
CA ASP A 83 -23.11 0.30 -18.92
C ASP A 83 -22.42 -1.01 -19.29
N PRO A 84 -22.77 -2.12 -18.63
CA PRO A 84 -22.25 -3.42 -19.01
C PRO A 84 -22.61 -3.72 -20.45
N ARG A 85 -21.64 -4.17 -21.23
CA ARG A 85 -21.93 -4.66 -22.58
C ARG A 85 -22.87 -5.88 -22.49
N PRO A 86 -23.82 -6.05 -23.44
CA PRO A 86 -24.60 -7.26 -23.50
C PRO A 86 -23.70 -8.50 -23.54
N GLY A 87 -23.91 -9.42 -22.63
CA GLY A 87 -23.10 -10.65 -22.52
C GLY A 87 -21.92 -10.59 -21.54
N ALA A 88 -21.64 -9.46 -20.90
CA ALA A 88 -20.75 -9.45 -19.75
C ALA A 88 -21.38 -10.24 -18.60
N PRO A 89 -20.65 -11.18 -17.96
CA PRO A 89 -21.20 -11.93 -16.85
C PRO A 89 -21.55 -11.00 -15.68
N ASP A 90 -22.75 -11.12 -15.12
CA ASP A 90 -23.16 -10.32 -13.98
C ASP A 90 -22.16 -10.45 -12.83
N GLY A 91 -21.67 -9.34 -12.34
CA GLY A 91 -20.90 -9.26 -11.09
C GLY A 91 -19.48 -9.80 -11.12
N THR A 92 -18.80 -9.85 -12.27
CA THR A 92 -17.45 -10.40 -12.37
C THR A 92 -16.34 -9.35 -12.30
N ASP A 93 -16.59 -8.08 -12.61
CA ASP A 93 -15.54 -7.13 -12.94
C ASP A 93 -15.80 -5.66 -12.56
N ARG A 94 -16.75 -5.38 -11.66
CA ARG A 94 -17.02 -4.00 -11.28
C ARG A 94 -17.18 -3.83 -9.81
N ILE A 95 -16.45 -2.88 -9.26
CA ILE A 95 -16.80 -2.26 -8.00
C ILE A 95 -16.88 -0.77 -8.24
N LEU A 96 -18.05 -0.24 -8.01
CA LEU A 96 -18.28 1.17 -7.87
C LEU A 96 -18.38 1.44 -6.39
N VAL A 97 -17.47 2.21 -5.85
CA VAL A 97 -17.50 2.61 -4.44
C VAL A 97 -17.56 4.11 -4.39
N GLY A 98 -18.67 4.63 -3.94
CA GLY A 98 -18.74 6.00 -3.47
C GLY A 98 -18.17 6.04 -2.06
N SER A 99 -17.17 6.85 -1.82
CA SER A 99 -16.55 6.97 -0.49
C SER A 99 -17.47 7.63 0.50
N VAL A 100 -18.50 8.38 0.09
CA VAL A 100 -19.36 9.15 1.00
C VAL A 100 -20.73 9.43 0.45
N ASP A 101 -21.59 9.72 1.40
CA ASP A 101 -22.88 10.37 1.32
C ASP A 101 -22.85 11.66 0.48
N THR A 102 -23.40 11.62 -0.73
CA THR A 102 -23.51 12.75 -1.64
C THR A 102 -24.91 13.22 -1.82
N ALA A 103 -25.74 13.14 -0.79
CA ALA A 103 -27.15 13.53 -0.82
C ALA A 103 -27.43 14.87 -1.50
N LYS A 104 -26.44 15.74 -1.58
CA LYS A 104 -26.58 17.07 -2.19
C LYS A 104 -26.38 17.08 -3.70
N ASP A 105 -25.70 16.08 -4.27
CA ASP A 105 -25.36 16.03 -5.69
C ASP A 105 -25.89 14.81 -6.46
N ALA A 106 -26.56 13.90 -5.79
CA ALA A 106 -27.11 12.68 -6.41
C ALA A 106 -28.00 12.96 -7.63
N SER A 107 -28.66 14.11 -7.70
CA SER A 107 -29.49 14.50 -8.84
C SER A 107 -28.68 14.98 -10.07
N ALA A 108 -27.44 15.42 -9.88
CA ALA A 108 -26.61 15.94 -10.97
C ALA A 108 -25.87 14.82 -11.71
N HIS A 109 -25.66 13.69 -11.05
CA HIS A 109 -24.83 12.59 -11.53
C HIS A 109 -25.56 11.24 -11.62
N SER A 110 -26.89 11.24 -11.65
CA SER A 110 -27.73 10.03 -11.58
C SER A 110 -27.52 9.00 -12.70
N HIS A 111 -26.57 9.24 -13.61
CA HIS A 111 -26.31 8.38 -14.76
C HIS A 111 -24.82 8.13 -15.03
N ASP A 112 -23.92 8.47 -14.11
CA ASP A 112 -22.48 8.31 -14.33
C ASP A 112 -21.90 7.00 -13.77
N GLY A 113 -22.75 6.08 -13.33
CA GLY A 113 -22.38 4.75 -12.90
C GLY A 113 -21.76 4.69 -11.49
N TYR A 114 -21.23 5.77 -10.96
CA TYR A 114 -20.71 5.85 -9.60
C TYR A 114 -21.77 6.23 -8.60
N THR A 115 -22.57 7.16 -8.99
CA THR A 115 -23.56 7.83 -8.15
C THR A 115 -24.80 7.02 -7.91
N ASP A 116 -25.05 5.99 -8.72
CA ASP A 116 -26.13 5.05 -8.44
C ASP A 116 -25.96 4.35 -7.08
N TYR A 117 -24.74 4.42 -6.50
CA TYR A 117 -24.43 3.91 -5.16
C TYR A 117 -24.14 5.00 -4.14
N ALA A 118 -23.91 6.22 -4.56
CA ALA A 118 -23.78 7.38 -3.70
C ALA A 118 -25.16 7.92 -3.33
N ILE A 119 -26.07 7.04 -2.93
CA ILE A 119 -27.41 7.38 -2.51
C ILE A 119 -27.32 8.07 -1.13
N ASP A 120 -28.19 8.99 -0.89
CA ASP A 120 -28.45 9.85 0.26
C ASP A 120 -27.86 9.47 1.62
N HIS A 121 -27.53 8.22 1.83
CA HIS A 121 -26.79 7.71 2.98
C HIS A 121 -25.94 6.51 2.59
N ARG A 122 -24.65 6.57 2.86
CA ARG A 122 -23.77 5.42 2.78
C ARG A 122 -24.38 4.28 3.59
N ALA A 123 -24.82 3.22 2.91
CA ALA A 123 -25.33 2.06 3.60
C ALA A 123 -24.22 1.49 4.53
N SER A 124 -24.60 1.03 5.72
CA SER A 124 -23.64 0.41 6.67
C SER A 124 -22.90 -0.82 6.11
N SER A 125 -23.40 -1.36 5.00
CA SER A 125 -22.78 -2.47 4.26
C SER A 125 -21.79 -2.01 3.18
N MET A 126 -21.60 -0.71 2.97
CA MET A 126 -20.65 -0.16 2.00
C MET A 126 -19.50 0.54 2.70
N PRO A 127 -18.28 0.51 2.11
CA PRO A 127 -17.91 -0.22 0.90
C PRO A 127 -17.86 -1.74 1.13
N VAL A 128 -18.10 -2.51 0.07
CA VAL A 128 -18.05 -3.97 0.15
C VAL A 128 -16.64 -4.47 -0.07
N PRO A 129 -16.08 -5.30 0.81
CA PRO A 129 -14.75 -5.85 0.60
C PRO A 129 -14.72 -6.84 -0.57
N ILE A 130 -13.69 -6.73 -1.39
CA ILE A 130 -13.37 -7.71 -2.43
C ILE A 130 -12.81 -8.95 -1.74
N THR A 131 -13.44 -10.11 -1.93
CA THR A 131 -13.02 -11.33 -1.26
C THR A 131 -12.31 -12.27 -2.24
N LEU A 132 -11.08 -12.67 -1.89
CA LEU A 132 -10.29 -13.66 -2.59
C LEU A 132 -10.20 -14.92 -1.75
N ASP A 133 -10.58 -16.08 -2.30
CA ASP A 133 -10.40 -17.38 -1.65
C ASP A 133 -9.02 -17.93 -2.00
N MET A 134 -8.08 -17.82 -1.06
CA MET A 134 -6.68 -18.18 -1.26
C MET A 134 -6.47 -19.68 -1.39
N GLY A 135 -7.29 -20.49 -0.71
CA GLY A 135 -7.08 -21.93 -0.60
C GLY A 135 -5.69 -22.28 -0.06
N ALA A 136 -5.10 -23.38 -0.53
CA ALA A 136 -3.77 -23.77 -0.12
C ALA A 136 -2.71 -22.87 -0.76
N LEU A 137 -1.79 -22.36 0.07
CA LEU A 137 -0.64 -21.57 -0.37
C LEU A 137 0.56 -22.47 -0.72
N PRO A 138 1.50 -22.02 -1.56
CA PRO A 138 2.78 -22.67 -1.74
C PRO A 138 3.51 -22.89 -0.40
N ALA A 139 4.25 -24.00 -0.28
CA ALA A 139 4.98 -24.32 0.95
C ALA A 139 6.03 -23.25 1.29
N LYS A 140 6.65 -22.67 0.27
CA LYS A 140 7.61 -21.57 0.40
C LYS A 140 7.06 -20.33 -0.29
N ILE A 141 7.01 -19.24 0.44
CA ILE A 141 6.66 -17.92 -0.07
C ILE A 141 7.94 -17.09 -0.10
N ASN A 142 8.27 -16.51 -1.24
CA ASN A 142 9.41 -15.62 -1.41
C ASN A 142 8.96 -14.19 -1.68
N VAL A 143 7.92 -14.03 -2.51
CA VAL A 143 7.33 -12.73 -2.89
C VAL A 143 5.83 -12.89 -3.04
N VAL A 144 5.09 -11.90 -2.61
CA VAL A 144 3.65 -11.78 -2.86
C VAL A 144 3.36 -10.43 -3.47
N LEU A 145 2.64 -10.42 -4.58
CA LEU A 145 2.15 -9.20 -5.22
C LEU A 145 0.62 -9.17 -5.17
N LEU A 146 0.07 -8.01 -4.87
CA LEU A 146 -1.33 -7.66 -5.14
C LEU A 146 -1.34 -6.79 -6.39
N GLN A 147 -2.09 -7.19 -7.41
CA GLN A 147 -2.29 -6.41 -8.63
C GLN A 147 -3.76 -6.09 -8.80
N MET A 148 -4.03 -4.85 -9.20
CA MET A 148 -5.37 -4.37 -9.51
C MET A 148 -5.33 -3.58 -10.80
N PHE A 149 -6.33 -3.76 -11.65
CA PHE A 149 -6.57 -2.85 -12.77
C PHE A 149 -7.63 -1.86 -12.31
N LEU A 150 -7.17 -0.63 -12.09
CA LEU A 150 -7.95 0.44 -11.46
C LEU A 150 -8.34 1.48 -12.49
N ASP A 151 -9.53 2.03 -12.32
CA ASP A 151 -10.09 3.06 -13.19
C ASP A 151 -10.71 4.18 -12.35
N ASP A 152 -10.54 5.42 -12.82
CA ASP A 152 -11.12 6.66 -12.27
C ASP A 152 -10.75 7.02 -10.82
N PHE A 153 -9.58 6.64 -10.35
CA PHE A 153 -9.04 7.16 -9.10
C PHE A 153 -8.53 8.59 -9.28
N GLN A 154 -9.09 9.53 -8.54
CA GLN A 154 -8.84 10.97 -8.69
C GLN A 154 -8.53 11.67 -7.37
N SER A 155 -7.96 10.97 -6.39
CA SER A 155 -7.68 11.53 -5.05
C SER A 155 -7.02 12.92 -5.08
N PRO A 156 -5.97 13.17 -5.89
CA PRO A 156 -5.36 14.50 -5.93
C PRO A 156 -6.27 15.60 -6.51
N VAL A 157 -7.28 15.23 -7.29
CA VAL A 157 -8.22 16.16 -7.92
C VAL A 157 -9.31 16.56 -6.94
N TRP A 158 -9.88 15.59 -6.26
CA TRP A 158 -11.02 15.78 -5.36
C TRP A 158 -10.59 16.00 -3.91
N GLY A 159 -9.38 15.57 -3.53
CA GLY A 159 -8.90 15.60 -2.15
C GLY A 159 -9.40 14.43 -1.32
N SER A 160 -9.90 13.37 -1.95
CA SER A 160 -10.23 12.10 -1.31
C SER A 160 -8.96 11.44 -0.74
N HIS A 161 -9.11 10.59 0.26
CA HIS A 161 -7.99 9.87 0.87
C HIS A 161 -8.35 8.41 1.13
N PHE A 162 -8.15 7.59 0.11
CA PHE A 162 -8.44 6.16 0.19
C PHE A 162 -7.47 5.43 1.12
N GLN A 163 -8.02 4.56 1.94
CA GLN A 163 -7.30 3.59 2.76
C GLN A 163 -7.50 2.19 2.17
N ILE A 164 -6.46 1.37 2.25
CA ILE A 164 -6.54 -0.04 1.84
C ILE A 164 -6.32 -0.92 3.07
N THR A 165 -7.25 -1.86 3.29
CA THR A 165 -7.09 -2.87 4.32
C THR A 165 -7.14 -4.28 3.74
N LEU A 166 -6.36 -5.20 4.32
CA LEU A 166 -6.47 -6.63 4.11
C LEU A 166 -6.96 -7.28 5.41
N ASN A 167 -8.11 -7.92 5.36
CA ASN A 167 -8.76 -8.49 6.55
C ASN A 167 -8.85 -7.50 7.74
N GLY A 168 -9.10 -6.22 7.44
CA GLY A 168 -9.14 -5.15 8.42
C GLY A 168 -7.78 -4.58 8.85
N THR A 169 -6.68 -5.16 8.42
CA THR A 169 -5.33 -4.62 8.66
C THR A 169 -4.99 -3.60 7.58
N ARG A 170 -4.72 -2.37 7.97
CA ARG A 170 -4.37 -1.26 7.07
C ARG A 170 -2.97 -1.46 6.48
N ILE A 171 -2.82 -1.15 5.18
CA ILE A 171 -1.55 -1.26 4.45
C ILE A 171 -1.16 0.13 3.88
N PRO A 172 -0.49 0.99 4.67
CA PRO A 172 -0.22 2.38 4.27
C PRO A 172 0.61 2.54 2.99
N SER A 173 1.51 1.57 2.69
CA SER A 173 2.32 1.61 1.47
C SER A 173 1.47 1.52 0.19
N PHE A 174 0.31 0.85 0.24
CA PHE A 174 -0.60 0.76 -0.90
C PHE A 174 -1.36 2.07 -1.12
N GLU A 175 -1.68 2.76 -0.03
CA GLU A 175 -2.42 4.02 -0.06
C GLU A 175 -1.66 5.12 -0.80
N ALA A 176 -0.33 5.18 -0.62
CA ALA A 176 0.50 6.17 -1.31
C ALA A 176 0.36 6.07 -2.84
N ALA A 177 0.29 4.85 -3.37
CA ALA A 177 0.15 4.64 -4.81
C ALA A 177 -1.25 5.00 -5.32
N ILE A 178 -2.33 4.50 -4.69
CA ILE A 178 -3.69 4.80 -5.17
C ILE A 178 -4.05 6.27 -5.02
N ASN A 179 -3.63 6.92 -3.93
CA ASN A 179 -3.90 8.33 -3.71
C ASN A 179 -3.04 9.28 -4.57
N SER A 180 -2.12 8.74 -5.37
CA SER A 180 -1.38 9.51 -6.37
C SER A 180 -2.01 9.49 -7.76
N LEU A 181 -2.99 8.60 -7.99
CA LEU A 181 -3.63 8.45 -9.29
C LEU A 181 -4.47 9.69 -9.61
N GLN A 182 -4.29 10.18 -10.84
CA GLN A 182 -5.05 11.28 -11.42
C GLN A 182 -5.68 10.79 -12.73
N GLN A 183 -6.55 9.82 -12.62
CA GLN A 183 -7.24 9.23 -13.76
C GLN A 183 -8.45 10.10 -14.11
N THR A 184 -8.19 11.25 -14.72
CA THR A 184 -9.24 12.20 -15.09
C THR A 184 -10.11 11.63 -16.21
N GLY A 185 -11.29 11.21 -15.85
CA GLY A 185 -12.18 10.38 -16.69
C GLY A 185 -11.80 8.90 -16.59
N PRO A 186 -12.68 7.99 -17.03
CA PRO A 186 -12.46 6.57 -16.91
C PRO A 186 -11.27 6.11 -17.77
N ILE A 187 -10.13 5.97 -17.11
CA ILE A 187 -8.85 5.54 -17.69
C ILE A 187 -8.26 4.45 -16.82
N GLY A 188 -8.24 3.23 -17.34
CA GLY A 188 -7.72 2.08 -16.58
C GLY A 188 -6.21 2.00 -16.52
N LYS A 189 -5.68 1.55 -15.39
CA LYS A 189 -4.25 1.37 -15.13
C LYS A 189 -3.99 0.12 -14.29
N LEU A 190 -3.00 -0.67 -14.69
CA LEU A 190 -2.50 -1.76 -13.84
C LEU A 190 -1.65 -1.18 -12.71
N VAL A 191 -2.02 -1.50 -11.48
CA VAL A 191 -1.28 -1.13 -10.26
C VAL A 191 -0.75 -2.38 -9.57
N THR A 192 0.51 -2.37 -9.18
CA THR A 192 1.17 -3.49 -8.51
C THR A 192 1.73 -3.07 -7.16
N PHE A 193 1.36 -3.81 -6.13
CA PHE A 193 1.84 -3.64 -4.76
C PHE A 193 2.60 -4.88 -4.31
N LYS A 194 3.71 -4.70 -3.62
CA LYS A 194 4.38 -5.77 -2.90
C LYS A 194 3.76 -5.92 -1.51
N LEU A 195 3.28 -7.11 -1.22
CA LEU A 195 2.81 -7.44 0.13
C LEU A 195 3.99 -7.94 0.96
N LEU A 196 4.36 -7.15 1.95
CA LEU A 196 5.51 -7.45 2.81
C LEU A 196 5.29 -8.71 3.66
N PRO A 197 6.36 -9.41 4.09
CA PRO A 197 6.27 -10.67 4.81
C PRO A 197 5.42 -10.62 6.09
N GLU A 198 5.36 -9.48 6.76
CA GLU A 198 4.57 -9.26 7.96
C GLU A 198 3.05 -9.41 7.74
N TYR A 199 2.59 -9.20 6.50
CA TYR A 199 1.18 -9.37 6.12
C TYR A 199 0.85 -10.77 5.56
N TRP A 200 1.85 -11.62 5.26
CA TRP A 200 1.59 -12.96 4.72
C TRP A 200 0.73 -13.87 5.62
N PRO A 201 0.75 -13.74 6.96
CA PRO A 201 -0.19 -14.46 7.81
C PRO A 201 -1.66 -14.21 7.46
N LEU A 202 -2.01 -13.02 6.93
CA LEU A 202 -3.37 -12.68 6.50
C LEU A 202 -3.85 -13.57 5.33
N LEU A 203 -2.92 -14.01 4.47
CA LEU A 203 -3.23 -14.89 3.34
C LEU A 203 -3.58 -16.32 3.81
N ARG A 204 -3.05 -16.73 4.97
CA ARG A 204 -3.25 -18.07 5.54
C ARG A 204 -4.64 -18.25 6.19
N SER A 205 -5.41 -17.19 6.33
CA SER A 205 -6.78 -17.25 6.85
C SER A 205 -7.77 -17.95 5.90
N GLY A 206 -7.31 -18.30 4.69
CA GLY A 206 -8.11 -18.91 3.63
C GLY A 206 -8.88 -17.92 2.77
N LYS A 207 -9.37 -16.83 3.35
CA LYS A 207 -10.04 -15.74 2.62
C LYS A 207 -9.39 -14.40 2.91
N VAL A 208 -9.04 -13.68 1.87
CA VAL A 208 -8.50 -12.30 1.95
C VAL A 208 -9.60 -11.34 1.52
N LYS A 209 -9.91 -10.40 2.40
CA LYS A 209 -10.84 -9.30 2.12
C LYS A 209 -10.01 -8.04 1.88
N VAL A 210 -10.00 -7.58 0.64
CA VAL A 210 -9.42 -6.28 0.25
C VAL A 210 -10.51 -5.24 0.36
N LEU A 211 -10.33 -4.24 1.19
CA LEU A 211 -11.26 -3.12 1.31
C LEU A 211 -10.52 -1.84 0.96
N ILE A 212 -11.05 -1.09 0.00
CA ILE A 212 -10.62 0.26 -0.36
C ILE A 212 -11.74 1.20 0.04
N ASP A 213 -11.44 2.21 0.84
CA ASP A 213 -12.42 3.12 1.40
C ASP A 213 -11.80 4.47 1.76
N ASP A 214 -12.57 5.54 1.70
CA ASP A 214 -12.21 6.83 2.31
C ASP A 214 -13.13 7.15 3.50
N PRO A 215 -12.78 6.69 4.71
CA PRO A 215 -13.58 6.92 5.90
C PRO A 215 -13.37 8.31 6.53
N THR A 216 -12.51 9.15 5.97
CA THR A 216 -11.98 10.34 6.66
C THR A 216 -12.36 11.66 6.03
N THR A 217 -12.39 11.76 4.72
CA THR A 217 -12.55 13.07 4.06
C THR A 217 -13.99 13.46 3.79
N HIS A 218 -14.89 12.48 3.75
CA HIS A 218 -16.28 12.69 3.37
C HIS A 218 -16.45 13.27 1.97
N ILE A 219 -15.50 13.03 1.07
CA ILE A 219 -15.56 13.44 -0.33
C ILE A 219 -16.19 12.33 -1.15
N PRO A 220 -17.17 12.67 -2.00
CA PRO A 220 -17.77 11.70 -2.93
C PRO A 220 -16.80 11.49 -4.10
N ASP A 221 -15.99 10.47 -4.00
CA ASP A 221 -15.09 10.06 -5.06
C ASP A 221 -15.30 8.55 -5.29
N GLY A 222 -15.75 8.19 -6.48
CA GLY A 222 -15.98 6.83 -6.87
C GLY A 222 -14.81 6.29 -7.70
N PHE A 223 -14.73 4.98 -7.80
CA PHE A 223 -13.73 4.31 -8.63
C PHE A 223 -14.26 2.97 -9.14
N ALA A 224 -13.62 2.43 -10.16
CA ALA A 224 -13.91 1.09 -10.63
C ALA A 224 -12.68 0.20 -10.65
N ILE A 225 -12.92 -1.10 -10.57
CA ILE A 225 -11.88 -2.12 -10.62
C ILE A 225 -12.30 -3.21 -11.58
N ASP A 226 -11.48 -3.49 -12.58
CA ASP A 226 -11.69 -4.53 -13.58
C ASP A 226 -11.29 -5.90 -13.01
N VAL A 227 -10.11 -5.97 -12.38
CA VAL A 227 -9.58 -7.20 -11.80
C VAL A 227 -8.76 -6.92 -10.55
N VAL A 228 -8.88 -7.81 -9.57
CA VAL A 228 -7.97 -7.90 -8.41
C VAL A 228 -7.34 -9.28 -8.39
N ARG A 229 -6.02 -9.35 -8.28
CA ARG A 229 -5.32 -10.63 -8.21
C ARG A 229 -4.14 -10.61 -7.25
N ILE A 230 -3.91 -11.74 -6.58
CA ILE A 230 -2.72 -12.00 -5.77
C ILE A 230 -1.85 -13.01 -6.49
N LEU A 231 -0.58 -12.68 -6.67
CA LEU A 231 0.44 -13.56 -7.22
C LEU A 231 1.39 -13.96 -6.09
N VAL A 232 1.55 -15.23 -5.85
CA VAL A 232 2.55 -15.79 -4.92
C VAL A 232 3.69 -16.38 -5.73
N ASN A 233 4.90 -15.94 -5.45
CA ASN A 233 6.11 -16.29 -6.20
C ASN A 233 5.94 -16.04 -7.70
N PRO A 234 5.78 -14.79 -8.14
CA PRO A 234 5.61 -14.48 -9.56
C PRO A 234 6.82 -14.92 -10.38
N HIS A 235 6.55 -15.44 -11.55
CA HIS A 235 7.53 -15.79 -12.57
C HIS A 235 7.91 -14.53 -13.39
N PRO A 236 8.92 -14.61 -14.30
CA PRO A 236 9.29 -13.47 -15.12
C PRO A 236 8.12 -12.88 -15.89
N PHE A 237 7.93 -11.57 -15.78
CA PHE A 237 6.81 -10.87 -16.43
C PHE A 237 7.01 -10.80 -17.96
N LYS A 238 5.91 -10.88 -18.69
CA LYS A 238 5.90 -10.67 -20.15
C LYS A 238 6.50 -9.31 -20.53
N TYR A 239 6.21 -8.30 -19.75
CA TYR A 239 6.73 -6.95 -19.89
C TYR A 239 7.57 -6.62 -18.66
N ALA A 240 8.81 -7.12 -18.66
CA ALA A 240 9.76 -6.81 -17.61
C ALA A 240 10.42 -5.45 -17.88
N VAL A 241 10.44 -4.60 -16.88
CA VAL A 241 11.05 -3.27 -16.94
C VAL A 241 12.16 -3.15 -15.89
N SER A 242 13.00 -2.11 -16.03
CA SER A 242 13.97 -1.72 -15.01
C SER A 242 13.61 -0.37 -14.41
N LEU A 243 13.98 -0.17 -13.14
CA LEU A 243 13.77 1.07 -12.40
C LEU A 243 15.13 1.59 -11.93
N ASN A 244 15.51 2.78 -12.40
CA ASN A 244 16.69 3.50 -11.95
C ASN A 244 16.30 4.42 -10.80
N CYS A 245 16.95 4.25 -9.66
CA CYS A 245 16.63 4.97 -8.43
C CYS A 245 17.77 5.89 -8.02
N SER A 246 17.43 7.05 -7.45
CA SER A 246 18.33 7.91 -6.70
C SER A 246 17.74 8.18 -5.32
N VAL A 247 18.56 8.19 -4.29
CA VAL A 247 18.16 8.44 -2.90
C VAL A 247 19.02 9.55 -2.32
N VAL A 248 18.37 10.62 -1.87
CA VAL A 248 19.03 11.80 -1.29
C VAL A 248 18.40 12.19 0.05
N ASP A 249 19.15 12.90 0.86
CA ASP A 249 18.66 13.55 2.08
C ASP A 249 17.79 14.76 1.69
N ALA A 250 16.56 14.80 2.16
CA ALA A 250 15.57 15.81 1.77
C ALA A 250 15.98 17.27 2.11
N ALA A 251 16.79 17.46 3.15
CA ALA A 251 17.21 18.79 3.60
C ALA A 251 18.50 19.25 2.92
N THR A 252 19.43 18.34 2.68
CA THR A 252 20.78 18.68 2.19
C THR A 252 21.02 18.32 0.74
N HIS A 253 20.11 17.56 0.12
CA HIS A 253 20.22 16.97 -1.22
C HIS A 253 21.48 16.12 -1.46
N LYS A 254 22.14 15.70 -0.38
CA LYS A 254 23.29 14.79 -0.46
C LYS A 254 22.85 13.37 -0.72
N ALA A 255 23.60 12.67 -1.56
CA ALA A 255 23.38 11.27 -1.85
C ALA A 255 23.43 10.42 -0.56
N ILE A 256 22.51 9.46 -0.44
CA ILE A 256 22.48 8.48 0.65
C ILE A 256 22.95 7.14 0.11
N ALA A 257 24.15 6.73 0.51
CA ALA A 257 24.68 5.40 0.22
C ALA A 257 24.11 4.37 1.21
N GLY A 258 23.93 3.12 0.73
CA GLY A 258 23.45 2.04 1.58
C GLY A 258 21.94 2.10 1.89
N ALA A 259 21.18 2.98 1.23
CA ALA A 259 19.72 2.96 1.32
C ALA A 259 19.19 1.71 0.61
N THR A 260 18.24 1.02 1.25
CA THR A 260 17.51 -0.08 0.64
C THR A 260 16.36 0.49 -0.18
N VAL A 261 16.30 0.13 -1.46
CA VAL A 261 15.19 0.45 -2.36
C VAL A 261 14.45 -0.83 -2.69
N ASP A 262 13.14 -0.81 -2.59
CA ASP A 262 12.27 -1.96 -2.83
C ASP A 262 11.15 -1.57 -3.81
N ALA A 263 10.84 -2.44 -4.76
CA ALA A 263 9.69 -2.27 -5.65
C ALA A 263 9.27 -3.62 -6.22
N ALA A 264 8.00 -3.96 -6.09
CA ALA A 264 7.42 -5.21 -6.59
C ALA A 264 8.30 -6.44 -6.24
N THR A 265 8.96 -7.06 -7.23
CA THR A 265 9.81 -8.24 -7.02
C THR A 265 11.27 -7.92 -6.72
N GLY A 266 11.67 -6.65 -6.87
CA GLY A 266 13.06 -6.22 -6.78
C GLY A 266 13.40 -5.57 -5.44
N THR A 267 14.61 -5.82 -4.95
CA THR A 267 15.23 -5.11 -3.84
C THR A 267 16.68 -4.81 -4.21
N SER A 268 17.17 -3.62 -3.91
CA SER A 268 18.53 -3.18 -4.24
C SER A 268 19.04 -2.20 -3.19
N THR A 269 20.35 -2.02 -3.10
CA THR A 269 20.98 -1.06 -2.20
C THR A 269 21.68 0.01 -3.01
N THR A 270 21.59 1.28 -2.58
CA THR A 270 22.25 2.40 -3.26
C THR A 270 23.77 2.38 -3.08
N ASP A 271 24.47 2.74 -4.15
CA ASP A 271 25.93 2.93 -4.17
C ASP A 271 26.37 4.23 -3.47
N ALA A 272 27.68 4.53 -3.52
CA ALA A 272 28.25 5.74 -2.94
C ALA A 272 27.67 7.06 -3.52
N SER A 273 27.10 7.01 -4.71
CA SER A 273 26.42 8.14 -5.36
C SER A 273 24.91 8.19 -5.08
N GLY A 274 24.43 7.33 -4.19
CA GLY A 274 23.00 7.22 -3.84
C GLY A 274 22.14 6.59 -4.94
N LYS A 275 22.75 5.84 -5.88
CA LYS A 275 22.05 5.26 -7.03
C LYS A 275 21.91 3.76 -6.92
N SER A 276 20.80 3.23 -7.41
CA SER A 276 20.58 1.80 -7.58
C SER A 276 19.73 1.51 -8.82
N THR A 277 19.71 0.25 -9.26
CA THR A 277 18.85 -0.19 -10.36
C THR A 277 18.19 -1.51 -9.98
N LEU A 278 16.86 -1.51 -10.01
CA LEU A 278 16.03 -2.70 -9.90
C LEU A 278 15.73 -3.22 -11.31
N ARG A 279 15.65 -4.55 -11.48
CA ARG A 279 15.41 -5.19 -12.77
C ARG A 279 14.30 -6.22 -12.66
N ASN A 280 13.73 -6.60 -13.80
CA ASN A 280 12.68 -7.61 -13.90
C ASN A 280 11.43 -7.26 -13.07
N LEU A 281 11.06 -5.98 -13.07
CA LEU A 281 9.85 -5.50 -12.45
C LEU A 281 8.67 -5.59 -13.42
N PRO A 282 7.43 -5.74 -12.95
CA PRO A 282 6.25 -5.63 -13.80
C PRO A 282 6.11 -4.19 -14.33
N ALA A 283 5.63 -4.06 -15.56
CA ALA A 283 5.18 -2.77 -16.06
C ALA A 283 3.86 -2.37 -15.38
N GLY A 284 3.54 -1.08 -15.38
CA GLY A 284 2.39 -0.46 -14.72
C GLY A 284 2.80 0.50 -13.62
N LEU A 285 1.86 0.92 -12.82
CA LEU A 285 2.12 1.72 -11.64
C LEU A 285 2.59 0.81 -10.50
N VAL A 286 3.75 1.08 -9.95
CA VAL A 286 4.34 0.30 -8.86
C VAL A 286 4.61 1.20 -7.67
N ALA A 287 4.19 0.79 -6.48
CA ALA A 287 4.64 1.42 -5.25
C ALA A 287 6.11 1.01 -5.01
N ALA A 288 7.00 1.99 -5.05
CA ALA A 288 8.41 1.82 -4.74
C ALA A 288 8.71 2.51 -3.40
N SER A 289 9.53 1.88 -2.58
CA SER A 289 9.96 2.45 -1.30
C SER A 289 11.46 2.57 -1.20
N ALA A 290 11.92 3.53 -0.40
CA ALA A 290 13.30 3.63 0.01
C ALA A 290 13.39 3.88 1.50
N ILE A 291 14.32 3.21 2.17
CA ILE A 291 14.63 3.38 3.58
C ILE A 291 16.14 3.40 3.78
N ALA A 292 16.60 4.24 4.70
CA ALA A 292 17.99 4.28 5.11
C ALA A 292 18.10 4.44 6.64
N PRO A 293 19.22 4.00 7.25
CA PRO A 293 19.44 4.19 8.68
C PRO A 293 19.32 5.66 9.11
N GLY A 294 18.44 5.95 10.06
CA GLY A 294 18.18 7.31 10.56
C GLY A 294 17.28 8.17 9.69
N TYR A 295 16.56 7.56 8.76
CA TYR A 295 15.59 8.22 7.89
C TYR A 295 14.24 7.53 7.97
N ASP A 296 13.18 8.29 7.75
CA ASP A 296 11.83 7.73 7.55
C ASP A 296 11.76 7.03 6.20
N GLU A 297 11.01 5.94 6.13
CA GLU A 297 10.71 5.31 4.84
C GLU A 297 9.90 6.27 3.97
N GLN A 298 10.26 6.35 2.72
CA GLN A 298 9.47 7.04 1.71
C GLN A 298 8.92 6.03 0.71
N VAL A 299 7.61 6.07 0.47
CA VAL A 299 6.93 5.32 -0.57
C VAL A 299 6.47 6.29 -1.64
N ILE A 300 6.79 6.00 -2.90
CA ILE A 300 6.35 6.78 -4.05
C ILE A 300 5.76 5.86 -5.11
N PRO A 301 4.74 6.30 -5.84
CA PRO A 301 4.26 5.61 -7.03
C PRO A 301 5.23 5.87 -8.19
N VAL A 302 5.55 4.84 -8.93
CA VAL A 302 6.39 4.92 -10.14
C VAL A 302 5.66 4.28 -11.29
N ASP A 303 5.41 5.06 -12.32
CA ASP A 303 4.78 4.59 -13.54
C ASP A 303 5.83 4.07 -14.52
N MET A 304 5.67 2.83 -14.96
CA MET A 304 6.63 2.13 -15.81
C MET A 304 5.93 1.49 -17.00
N GLU A 305 6.29 1.89 -18.19
CA GLU A 305 5.77 1.31 -19.43
C GLU A 305 6.76 0.34 -20.06
N ALA A 306 6.24 -0.68 -20.73
CA ALA A 306 7.04 -1.62 -21.49
C ALA A 306 7.90 -0.92 -22.53
N GLY A 307 9.19 -1.29 -22.58
CA GLY A 307 10.18 -0.71 -23.50
C GLY A 307 10.88 0.54 -23.00
N ALA A 308 10.54 1.06 -21.83
CA ALA A 308 11.22 2.18 -21.18
C ALA A 308 11.76 1.78 -19.80
N ALA A 309 12.81 2.46 -19.34
CA ALA A 309 13.24 2.35 -17.95
C ALA A 309 12.50 3.37 -17.09
N GLY A 310 11.98 2.92 -15.95
CA GLY A 310 11.43 3.81 -14.94
C GLY A 310 12.53 4.61 -14.23
N HIS A 311 12.14 5.73 -13.65
CA HIS A 311 13.01 6.57 -12.83
C HIS A 311 12.30 6.95 -11.54
N ALA A 312 13.01 6.85 -10.42
CA ALA A 312 12.51 7.22 -9.10
C ALA A 312 13.57 8.04 -8.35
N GLU A 313 13.16 9.17 -7.81
CA GLU A 313 13.97 9.96 -6.90
C GLU A 313 13.32 9.95 -5.52
N PHE A 314 14.06 9.46 -4.52
CA PHE A 314 13.63 9.46 -3.13
C PHE A 314 14.36 10.56 -2.38
N GLN A 315 13.58 11.39 -1.67
CA GLN A 315 14.08 12.45 -0.81
C GLN A 315 13.75 12.10 0.64
N LEU A 316 14.62 11.32 1.27
CA LEU A 316 14.36 10.80 2.61
C LEU A 316 14.48 11.90 3.65
N LYS A 317 13.48 12.01 4.50
CA LYS A 317 13.51 12.86 5.68
C LYS A 317 14.21 12.15 6.82
N ARG A 318 15.06 12.86 7.54
CA ARG A 318 15.66 12.30 8.76
C ARG A 318 14.56 11.97 9.74
N HIS A 319 14.66 10.77 10.30
CA HIS A 319 13.73 10.35 11.32
C HIS A 319 13.85 11.30 12.52
N SER A 320 12.75 11.92 12.91
CA SER A 320 12.68 12.76 14.09
C SER A 320 11.34 12.49 14.77
N GLU A 321 11.41 11.76 15.86
CA GLU A 321 10.24 11.61 16.72
C GLU A 321 9.92 12.96 17.35
N GLY A 322 8.74 13.47 17.04
CA GLY A 322 8.23 14.67 17.68
C GLY A 322 7.88 14.44 19.15
N VAL A 323 7.82 15.51 19.94
CA VAL A 323 7.41 15.44 21.35
C VAL A 323 6.06 14.72 21.53
N ALA A 324 5.13 14.88 20.57
CA ALA A 324 3.83 14.21 20.61
C ALA A 324 3.94 12.69 20.44
N ASP A 325 4.88 12.21 19.63
CA ASP A 325 5.10 10.79 19.39
C ASP A 325 5.76 10.13 20.59
N LEU A 326 6.77 10.78 21.18
CA LEU A 326 7.39 10.34 22.43
C LEU A 326 6.36 10.30 23.58
N ASP A 327 5.53 11.33 23.72
CA ASP A 327 4.46 11.37 24.74
C ASP A 327 3.44 10.24 24.57
N ARG A 328 3.05 9.94 23.34
CA ARG A 328 2.11 8.86 23.02
C ARG A 328 2.72 7.50 23.35
N ALA A 329 3.94 7.24 22.92
CA ALA A 329 4.64 5.98 23.20
C ALA A 329 4.80 5.76 24.73
N ILE A 330 5.25 6.79 25.45
CA ILE A 330 5.39 6.75 26.91
C ILE A 330 4.03 6.51 27.60
N GLY A 331 2.97 7.14 27.12
CA GLY A 331 1.63 6.95 27.66
C GLY A 331 1.08 5.54 27.45
N GLN A 332 1.46 4.88 26.38
CA GLN A 332 0.99 3.53 26.02
C GLN A 332 1.83 2.41 26.67
N THR A 333 3.15 2.56 26.69
CA THR A 333 4.09 1.48 27.07
C THR A 333 5.02 1.83 28.22
N GLY A 334 5.03 3.07 28.70
CA GLY A 334 5.97 3.59 29.68
C GLY A 334 7.35 3.90 29.08
N SER A 335 7.58 3.64 27.79
CA SER A 335 8.88 3.85 27.14
C SER A 335 8.73 4.36 25.72
N ALA A 336 9.80 4.97 25.19
CA ALA A 336 9.88 5.37 23.78
C ALA A 336 11.31 5.12 23.25
N ALA A 337 11.40 4.57 22.04
CA ALA A 337 12.65 4.50 21.30
C ALA A 337 12.96 5.86 20.65
N ILE A 338 14.22 6.22 20.56
CA ILE A 338 14.69 7.48 19.99
C ILE A 338 15.72 7.16 18.90
N TYR A 339 15.29 7.23 17.64
CA TYR A 339 16.14 6.88 16.50
C TYR A 339 17.00 8.03 15.98
N GLY A 340 16.61 9.27 16.26
CA GLY A 340 17.33 10.47 15.79
C GLY A 340 18.60 10.84 16.58
N VAL A 341 19.05 10.00 17.52
CA VAL A 341 20.28 10.22 18.27
C VAL A 341 21.43 9.43 17.65
N HIS A 342 22.39 10.13 17.07
CA HIS A 342 23.51 9.58 16.33
C HIS A 342 24.84 9.79 17.05
N PHE A 343 25.73 8.82 16.91
CA PHE A 343 27.09 8.85 17.48
C PHE A 343 28.12 8.66 16.37
N ASP A 344 29.34 9.09 16.63
CA ASP A 344 30.46 8.72 15.78
C ASP A 344 30.70 7.21 15.79
N ALA A 345 31.26 6.68 14.71
CA ALA A 345 31.47 5.24 14.55
C ALA A 345 32.33 4.68 15.71
N GLY A 346 31.84 3.63 16.36
CA GLY A 346 32.53 3.00 17.50
C GLY A 346 32.68 3.89 18.74
N SER A 347 32.02 5.05 18.82
CA SER A 347 32.15 6.06 19.84
C SER A 347 30.85 6.34 20.58
N ALA A 348 30.94 7.01 21.71
CA ALA A 348 29.83 7.60 22.44
C ALA A 348 29.75 9.13 22.24
N THR A 349 30.52 9.69 21.32
CA THR A 349 30.46 11.11 20.97
C THR A 349 29.19 11.40 20.17
N LEU A 350 28.35 12.28 20.73
CA LEU A 350 27.12 12.72 20.06
C LEU A 350 27.46 13.56 18.83
N ARG A 351 26.81 13.27 17.73
CA ARG A 351 26.93 14.05 16.50
C ARG A 351 26.00 15.28 16.54
N PRO A 352 26.37 16.38 15.86
CA PRO A 352 25.56 17.60 15.82
C PRO A 352 24.14 17.39 15.27
N ASP A 353 23.95 16.42 14.38
CA ASP A 353 22.64 16.09 13.80
C ASP A 353 21.67 15.40 14.79
N SER A 354 22.15 15.03 15.99
CA SER A 354 21.30 14.54 17.09
C SER A 354 20.52 15.64 17.83
N THR A 355 20.88 16.90 17.62
CA THR A 355 20.38 18.03 18.45
C THR A 355 18.85 18.12 18.43
N ALA A 356 18.21 17.94 17.29
CA ALA A 356 16.75 18.02 17.19
C ALA A 356 16.05 16.91 17.99
N ALA A 357 16.52 15.67 17.90
CA ALA A 357 15.98 14.55 18.67
C ALA A 357 16.19 14.75 20.19
N LEU A 358 17.38 15.20 20.58
CA LEU A 358 17.68 15.48 21.98
C LEU A 358 16.82 16.62 22.56
N GLN A 359 16.50 17.64 21.76
CA GLN A 359 15.57 18.71 22.16
C GLN A 359 14.14 18.18 22.37
N ASN A 360 13.67 17.25 21.52
CA ASN A 360 12.37 16.61 21.71
C ASN A 360 12.33 15.75 22.98
N VAL A 361 13.41 15.01 23.27
CA VAL A 361 13.56 14.28 24.54
C VAL A 361 13.52 15.23 25.73
N LEU A 362 14.29 16.32 25.70
CA LEU A 362 14.31 17.35 26.72
C LEU A 362 12.92 17.94 26.97
N ALA A 363 12.20 18.32 25.90
CA ALA A 363 10.85 18.85 26.00
C ALA A 363 9.87 17.84 26.61
N THR A 364 10.00 16.55 26.24
CA THR A 364 9.16 15.46 26.80
C THR A 364 9.41 15.25 28.30
N ILE A 365 10.68 15.29 28.73
CA ILE A 365 11.06 15.19 30.14
C ILE A 365 10.57 16.41 30.95
N ASN A 366 10.65 17.60 30.37
CA ASN A 366 10.22 18.83 31.02
C ASN A 366 8.69 18.95 31.21
N LYS A 367 7.90 18.27 30.41
CA LYS A 367 6.45 18.12 30.65
C LYS A 367 6.10 17.35 31.92
N ARG A 368 7.06 16.59 32.48
CA ARG A 368 6.90 15.73 33.65
C ARG A 368 7.99 16.04 34.69
N PRO A 369 7.94 17.19 35.37
CA PRO A 369 9.04 17.71 36.18
C PRO A 369 9.43 16.80 37.36
N ASP A 370 8.47 16.05 37.90
CA ASP A 370 8.68 15.15 39.04
C ASP A 370 9.04 13.71 38.65
N SER A 371 9.12 13.42 37.34
CA SER A 371 9.38 12.06 36.86
C SER A 371 10.87 11.73 36.84
N HIS A 372 11.16 10.43 36.95
CA HIS A 372 12.49 9.85 36.79
C HIS A 372 12.55 9.01 35.53
N TRP A 373 13.73 8.93 34.93
CA TRP A 373 13.90 8.32 33.63
C TRP A 373 15.11 7.42 33.57
N VAL A 374 14.98 6.27 32.90
CA VAL A 374 16.11 5.46 32.46
C VAL A 374 16.35 5.78 30.98
N ILE A 375 17.57 6.16 30.65
CA ILE A 375 18.03 6.32 29.27
C ILE A 375 18.89 5.09 28.93
N SER A 376 18.43 4.33 27.95
CA SER A 376 19.03 3.05 27.57
C SER A 376 19.70 3.14 26.21
N GLY A 377 20.93 2.61 26.11
CA GLY A 377 21.63 2.47 24.84
C GLY A 377 21.60 1.02 24.33
N HIS A 378 21.49 0.87 23.02
CA HIS A 378 21.50 -0.42 22.33
C HIS A 378 22.49 -0.40 21.16
N THR A 379 23.01 -1.57 20.80
CA THR A 379 23.85 -1.78 19.62
C THR A 379 23.22 -2.86 18.73
N ASP A 380 23.71 -2.98 17.51
CA ASP A 380 23.55 -4.18 16.72
C ASP A 380 24.43 -5.33 17.24
N ASN A 381 24.41 -6.47 16.57
CA ASN A 381 25.19 -7.66 16.94
C ASN A 381 26.62 -7.67 16.39
N GLN A 382 27.10 -6.56 15.79
CA GLN A 382 28.45 -6.49 15.26
C GLN A 382 29.46 -6.20 16.38
N GLY A 383 30.56 -6.97 16.41
CA GLY A 383 31.62 -6.84 17.42
C GLY A 383 31.42 -7.71 18.66
N ALA A 384 32.36 -7.56 19.63
CA ALA A 384 32.34 -8.34 20.84
C ALA A 384 31.25 -7.88 21.82
N ALA A 385 30.57 -8.81 22.47
CA ALA A 385 29.45 -8.53 23.37
C ALA A 385 29.82 -7.56 24.51
N ASP A 386 30.99 -7.75 25.13
CA ASP A 386 31.48 -6.87 26.21
C ASP A 386 31.74 -5.44 25.71
N MET A 387 32.23 -5.30 24.48
CA MET A 387 32.47 -3.99 23.89
C MET A 387 31.13 -3.29 23.57
N ASN A 388 30.16 -4.03 23.03
CA ASN A 388 28.82 -3.52 22.78
C ASN A 388 28.11 -3.11 24.06
N GLN A 389 28.27 -3.89 25.13
CA GLN A 389 27.73 -3.55 26.46
C GLN A 389 28.32 -2.24 26.99
N LYS A 390 29.63 -2.07 26.93
CA LYS A 390 30.31 -0.84 27.37
C LYS A 390 29.96 0.36 26.49
N LEU A 391 29.92 0.17 25.16
CA LEU A 391 29.58 1.21 24.20
C LEU A 391 28.15 1.73 24.40
N SER A 392 27.20 0.84 24.57
CA SER A 392 25.81 1.20 24.80
C SER A 392 25.62 1.96 26.13
N GLN A 393 26.30 1.54 27.19
CA GLN A 393 26.30 2.23 28.45
C GLN A 393 26.92 3.65 28.36
N SER A 394 28.03 3.79 27.65
CA SER A 394 28.67 5.09 27.42
C SER A 394 27.82 6.02 26.59
N ARG A 395 27.10 5.50 25.57
CA ARG A 395 26.17 6.27 24.75
C ARG A 395 24.99 6.81 25.56
N ALA A 396 24.40 5.97 26.41
CA ALA A 396 23.36 6.41 27.36
C ALA A 396 23.85 7.51 28.27
N ALA A 397 25.08 7.38 28.81
CA ALA A 397 25.71 8.40 29.65
C ALA A 397 25.94 9.73 28.89
N SER A 398 26.34 9.69 27.62
CA SER A 398 26.51 10.89 26.80
C SER A 398 25.18 11.63 26.55
N VAL A 399 24.08 10.92 26.31
CA VAL A 399 22.73 11.52 26.21
C VAL A 399 22.35 12.19 27.53
N ILE A 400 22.58 11.52 28.66
CA ILE A 400 22.31 12.09 30.00
C ILE A 400 23.15 13.35 30.23
N ALA A 401 24.46 13.30 29.92
CA ALA A 401 25.32 14.47 30.05
C ALA A 401 24.81 15.68 29.25
N TRP A 402 24.34 15.43 28.05
CA TRP A 402 23.70 16.46 27.21
C TRP A 402 22.44 17.02 27.88
N LEU A 403 21.52 16.16 28.36
CA LEU A 403 20.28 16.56 29.03
C LEU A 403 20.56 17.37 30.31
N VAL A 404 21.54 16.96 31.10
CA VAL A 404 21.92 17.67 32.30
C VAL A 404 22.50 19.05 31.98
N SER A 405 23.33 19.16 30.93
CA SER A 405 23.86 20.46 30.49
C SER A 405 22.76 21.41 29.95
N HIS A 406 21.55 20.85 29.64
CA HIS A 406 20.40 21.62 29.23
C HIS A 406 19.30 21.73 30.30
N GLY A 407 19.65 21.50 31.56
CA GLY A 407 18.85 21.86 32.72
C GLY A 407 18.03 20.72 33.35
N VAL A 408 18.18 19.49 32.91
CA VAL A 408 17.54 18.36 33.59
C VAL A 408 18.39 17.97 34.83
N ALA A 409 17.74 17.84 35.99
CA ALA A 409 18.42 17.45 37.21
C ALA A 409 19.02 16.02 37.09
N ALA A 410 20.31 15.85 37.41
CA ALA A 410 21.01 14.58 37.21
C ALA A 410 20.38 13.40 37.96
N ASN A 411 19.81 13.67 39.17
CA ASN A 411 19.15 12.65 39.98
C ASN A 411 17.87 12.08 39.36
N ARG A 412 17.35 12.71 38.31
CA ARG A 412 16.16 12.24 37.55
C ARG A 412 16.52 11.26 36.44
N LEU A 413 17.82 11.08 36.15
CA LEU A 413 18.29 10.36 34.98
C LEU A 413 19.21 9.21 35.39
N LYS A 414 18.98 8.02 34.84
CA LYS A 414 19.80 6.83 35.05
C LYS A 414 20.25 6.24 33.72
N PRO A 415 21.57 6.08 33.45
CA PRO A 415 22.02 5.43 32.23
C PRO A 415 21.94 3.91 32.33
N GLN A 416 21.59 3.24 31.23
CA GLN A 416 21.61 1.80 31.11
C GLN A 416 22.12 1.38 29.73
N GLY A 417 23.02 0.40 29.67
CA GLY A 417 23.45 -0.23 28.43
C GLY A 417 22.90 -1.63 28.32
N PHE A 418 22.44 -2.01 27.13
CA PHE A 418 21.96 -3.35 26.82
C PHE A 418 22.81 -4.06 25.76
N GLY A 419 23.80 -3.37 25.16
CA GLY A 419 24.54 -3.94 24.05
C GLY A 419 23.60 -4.45 22.96
N ALA A 420 23.84 -5.64 22.46
CA ALA A 420 23.04 -6.29 21.42
C ALA A 420 21.95 -7.24 21.97
N THR A 421 21.69 -7.24 23.30
CA THR A 421 20.83 -8.27 23.93
C THR A 421 19.33 -8.06 23.76
N HIS A 422 18.91 -6.86 23.33
CA HIS A 422 17.51 -6.49 23.14
C HIS A 422 17.26 -5.98 21.71
N PRO A 423 17.40 -6.85 20.69
CA PRO A 423 17.11 -6.45 19.32
C PRO A 423 15.61 -6.23 19.12
N VAL A 424 15.26 -5.19 18.35
CA VAL A 424 13.88 -4.90 17.89
C VAL A 424 13.67 -5.24 16.43
N ALA A 425 14.77 -5.55 15.72
CA ALA A 425 14.74 -5.92 14.31
C ALA A 425 15.81 -6.97 13.98
N ASP A 426 15.73 -7.55 12.79
CA ASP A 426 16.64 -8.60 12.34
C ASP A 426 18.07 -8.06 12.13
N ASN A 427 19.01 -8.55 12.90
CA ASN A 427 20.44 -8.21 12.79
C ASN A 427 21.12 -8.75 11.51
N SER A 428 20.49 -9.63 10.75
CA SER A 428 21.06 -10.13 9.49
C SER A 428 21.06 -9.05 8.40
N THR A 429 20.17 -8.07 8.49
CA THR A 429 20.04 -6.96 7.53
C THR A 429 20.64 -5.68 8.08
N GLU A 430 21.17 -4.80 7.20
CA GLU A 430 21.67 -3.49 7.65
C GLU A 430 20.55 -2.60 8.16
N ALA A 431 19.38 -2.64 7.52
CA ALA A 431 18.20 -1.92 7.99
C ALA A 431 17.80 -2.35 9.40
N GLY A 432 17.75 -3.65 9.68
CA GLY A 432 17.46 -4.15 11.03
C GLY A 432 18.55 -3.81 12.03
N ARG A 433 19.82 -3.89 11.67
CA ARG A 433 20.93 -3.43 12.51
C ARG A 433 20.83 -1.94 12.87
N ALA A 434 20.41 -1.11 11.89
CA ALA A 434 20.21 0.32 12.13
C ALA A 434 19.11 0.58 13.17
N LEU A 435 18.00 -0.15 13.14
CA LEU A 435 16.95 -0.07 14.16
C LEU A 435 17.42 -0.56 15.53
N ASN A 436 18.34 -1.51 15.55
CA ASN A 436 18.92 -2.00 16.80
C ASN A 436 19.90 -0.99 17.43
N ARG A 437 20.58 -0.15 16.63
CA ARG A 437 21.46 0.95 17.10
C ARG A 437 20.63 2.15 17.51
N ARG A 438 19.98 2.08 18.66
CA ARG A 438 19.05 3.10 19.17
C ARG A 438 19.32 3.52 20.60
N VAL A 439 18.70 4.59 21.01
CA VAL A 439 18.55 5.02 22.40
C VAL A 439 17.06 4.86 22.76
N GLU A 440 16.77 4.46 23.98
CA GLU A 440 15.41 4.44 24.53
C GLU A 440 15.33 5.32 25.78
N MET A 441 14.16 5.92 26.01
CA MET A 441 13.80 6.56 27.26
C MET A 441 12.64 5.82 27.92
N GLN A 442 12.76 5.54 29.22
CA GLN A 442 11.73 4.84 29.98
C GLN A 442 11.37 5.66 31.21
N LEU A 443 10.07 5.87 31.43
CA LEU A 443 9.53 6.50 32.60
C LEU A 443 9.62 5.51 33.78
N VAL A 444 10.25 5.95 34.87
CA VAL A 444 10.28 5.20 36.15
C VAL A 444 9.18 5.74 37.02
N GLN A 445 8.30 4.86 37.46
CA GLN A 445 7.21 5.18 38.39
C GLN A 445 7.73 5.35 39.80
#